data_28808a219ee3512a714800f797b1dd86
#
_entry.id   28808a219ee3512a714800f797b1dd86
#
_cell.length_a   1.000
_cell.length_b   1.000
_cell.length_c   1.000
_cell.angle_alpha   90.00
_cell.angle_beta   90.00
_cell.angle_gamma   90.00
#
_symmetry.space_group_name_H-M   'P 1'
#
loop_
_entity.id
_entity.type
_entity.pdbx_description
1 polymer ?
#
loop_
_entity_poly.entity_id
_entity_poly.type
_entity_poly.pdbx_seq_one_letter_code
_entity_poly.pdbx_strand_id
1 'polypeptide(L)'
;MNFGKLQLNEEVKKRLSSAVDSGTLSHAILLTGGTEKERKELSLLLSQAILCQNNPKPCLKCEQCKKIKSGIHPDVIVTEGESGKQRSIKIDTIREIRSRAYVLPNEAPFQIFVILEASGMGEEAQNALLKILEEPPATARFILASRSRDDFRQTILSRVTAFAISEDSGQAAGEKENSKASKAAEDILTALMTKNEAKLMLSTGSLEKMILMLRNSIVSKYRADCDMNITEKKFSDIFSEKEIINMQSVLKNLLSDTDKNANDNLLVTRLAIELMSCIDR
;
A
#
# COMPACT_ATOMS: atom_id res chain seq x y z
N MET A 1 -5.81 10.17 22.75
CA MET A 1 -4.52 10.58 22.13
C MET A 1 -4.70 11.87 21.34
N ASN A 2 -3.72 12.79 21.36
CA ASN A 2 -3.80 14.05 20.59
C ASN A 2 -2.96 13.93 19.32
N PHE A 3 -3.58 14.02 18.16
CA PHE A 3 -2.92 13.87 16.86
C PHE A 3 -2.44 15.19 16.24
N GLY A 4 -2.59 16.31 16.96
CA GLY A 4 -2.14 17.62 16.50
C GLY A 4 -2.81 18.07 15.21
N LYS A 5 -2.00 18.35 14.16
CA LYS A 5 -2.47 18.77 12.84
C LYS A 5 -2.62 17.64 11.83
N LEU A 6 -2.38 16.38 12.24
CA LEU A 6 -2.47 15.23 11.33
C LEU A 6 -3.93 14.95 10.96
N GLN A 7 -4.18 14.93 9.66
CA GLN A 7 -5.49 14.55 9.12
C GLN A 7 -5.51 13.02 8.96
N LEU A 8 -6.02 12.34 9.98
CA LEU A 8 -6.23 10.90 9.98
C LEU A 8 -7.71 10.61 9.88
N ASN A 9 -8.06 9.46 9.30
CA ASN A 9 -9.42 8.94 9.35
C ASN A 9 -9.86 8.79 10.82
N GLU A 10 -11.11 9.17 11.13
CA GLU A 10 -11.65 9.15 12.49
C GLU A 10 -11.65 7.74 13.12
N GLU A 11 -11.85 6.71 12.31
CA GLU A 11 -11.76 5.32 12.77
C GLU A 11 -10.34 4.97 13.21
N VAL A 12 -9.33 5.35 12.42
CA VAL A 12 -7.91 5.13 12.74
C VAL A 12 -7.52 5.90 14.01
N LYS A 13 -7.98 7.15 14.16
CA LYS A 13 -7.77 7.93 15.39
C LYS A 13 -8.33 7.23 16.61
N LYS A 14 -9.58 6.74 16.53
CA LYS A 14 -10.23 6.00 17.62
C LYS A 14 -9.47 4.72 17.97
N ARG A 15 -9.12 3.91 16.96
CA ARG A 15 -8.37 2.65 17.17
C ARG A 15 -6.99 2.89 17.80
N LEU A 16 -6.23 3.85 17.28
CA LEU A 16 -4.92 4.21 17.84
C LEU A 16 -5.05 4.77 19.26
N SER A 17 -6.00 5.68 19.50
CA SER A 17 -6.21 6.23 20.84
C SER A 17 -6.56 5.13 21.83
N SER A 18 -7.51 4.27 21.51
CA SER A 18 -7.91 3.15 22.37
C SER A 18 -6.74 2.22 22.67
N ALA A 19 -5.95 1.85 21.66
CA ALA A 19 -4.80 0.96 21.82
C ALA A 19 -3.67 1.59 22.68
N VAL A 20 -3.44 2.90 22.55
CA VAL A 20 -2.47 3.64 23.36
C VAL A 20 -2.95 3.76 24.82
N ASP A 21 -4.22 4.12 25.01
CA ASP A 21 -4.79 4.37 26.35
C ASP A 21 -4.94 3.07 27.15
N SER A 22 -5.26 1.96 26.48
CA SER A 22 -5.34 0.61 27.09
C SER A 22 -3.99 -0.11 27.20
N GLY A 23 -2.91 0.43 26.61
CA GLY A 23 -1.60 -0.24 26.59
C GLY A 23 -1.55 -1.52 25.74
N THR A 24 -2.52 -1.72 24.85
CA THR A 24 -2.65 -2.92 24.00
C THR A 24 -2.05 -2.74 22.59
N LEU A 25 -1.21 -1.73 22.40
CA LEU A 25 -0.50 -1.55 21.14
C LEU A 25 0.36 -2.77 20.81
N SER A 26 0.23 -3.26 19.60
CA SER A 26 1.06 -4.34 19.07
C SER A 26 2.55 -3.99 19.16
N HIS A 27 3.40 -5.00 19.33
CA HIS A 27 4.85 -4.84 19.26
C HIS A 27 5.34 -4.31 17.91
N ALA A 28 4.58 -4.53 16.84
CA ALA A 28 4.89 -4.06 15.50
C ALA A 28 3.67 -3.39 14.84
N ILE A 29 3.87 -2.17 14.39
CA ILE A 29 2.86 -1.33 13.74
C ILE A 29 3.34 -1.00 12.34
N LEU A 30 2.45 -1.08 11.36
CA LEU A 30 2.68 -0.62 9.99
C LEU A 30 1.77 0.57 9.71
N LEU A 31 2.37 1.70 9.39
CA LEU A 31 1.69 2.92 8.95
C LEU A 31 1.76 3.00 7.42
N THR A 32 0.61 3.09 6.77
CA THR A 32 0.53 3.16 5.31
C THR A 32 -0.23 4.39 4.84
N GLY A 33 -0.05 4.76 3.58
CA GLY A 33 -0.72 5.92 2.98
C GLY A 33 -0.15 7.26 3.42
N GLY A 34 -0.84 8.34 3.07
CA GLY A 34 -0.41 9.70 3.37
C GLY A 34 0.91 10.12 2.72
N THR A 35 1.34 11.31 3.05
CA THR A 35 2.65 11.83 2.63
C THR A 35 3.76 11.28 3.51
N GLU A 36 5.00 11.29 3.03
CA GLU A 36 6.19 10.93 3.82
C GLU A 36 6.28 11.72 5.14
N LYS A 37 5.95 13.01 5.08
CA LYS A 37 5.94 13.89 6.24
C LYS A 37 4.91 13.45 7.29
N GLU A 38 3.70 13.10 6.86
CA GLU A 38 2.64 12.61 7.75
C GLU A 38 3.01 11.26 8.38
N ARG A 39 3.60 10.34 7.59
CA ARG A 39 4.10 9.07 8.12
C ARG A 39 5.17 9.28 9.19
N LYS A 40 6.14 10.17 8.93
CA LYS A 40 7.19 10.51 9.89
C LYS A 40 6.61 11.18 11.15
N GLU A 41 5.73 12.16 10.99
CA GLU A 41 5.07 12.84 12.12
C GLU A 41 4.26 11.88 12.99
N LEU A 42 3.47 10.98 12.37
CA LEU A 42 2.69 9.99 13.11
C LEU A 42 3.58 8.96 13.81
N SER A 43 4.66 8.50 13.17
CA SER A 43 5.62 7.58 13.79
C SER A 43 6.26 8.17 15.04
N LEU A 44 6.67 9.43 14.98
CA LEU A 44 7.22 10.14 16.14
C LEU A 44 6.15 10.38 17.21
N LEU A 45 4.93 10.74 16.83
CA LEU A 45 3.83 10.94 17.75
C LEU A 45 3.44 9.64 18.49
N LEU A 46 3.44 8.51 17.80
CA LEU A 46 3.23 7.20 18.39
C LEU A 46 4.37 6.82 19.34
N SER A 47 5.62 7.09 18.95
CA SER A 47 6.78 6.89 19.82
C SER A 47 6.66 7.72 21.12
N GLN A 48 6.23 8.98 21.00
CA GLN A 48 5.93 9.81 22.16
C GLN A 48 4.79 9.24 23.01
N ALA A 49 3.73 8.73 22.39
CA ALA A 49 2.59 8.15 23.12
C ALA A 49 2.96 6.86 23.88
N ILE A 50 3.80 6.02 23.29
CA ILE A 50 4.29 4.76 23.89
C ILE A 50 5.17 5.05 25.11
N LEU A 51 6.07 6.03 25.01
CA LEU A 51 7.04 6.34 26.08
C LEU A 51 6.55 7.40 27.06
N CYS A 52 5.42 8.07 26.79
CA CYS A 52 4.88 9.10 27.67
C CYS A 52 4.30 8.49 28.94
N GLN A 53 4.76 9.00 30.10
CA GLN A 53 4.27 8.58 31.41
C GLN A 53 3.06 9.39 31.90
N ASN A 54 2.74 10.51 31.25
CA ASN A 54 1.66 11.40 31.64
C ASN A 54 0.40 11.18 30.82
N ASN A 55 -0.75 11.57 31.35
CA ASN A 55 -2.03 11.57 30.65
C ASN A 55 -2.47 13.02 30.36
N PRO A 56 -3.16 13.28 29.21
CA PRO A 56 -3.38 12.35 28.09
C PRO A 56 -2.10 12.10 27.29
N LYS A 57 -1.96 10.90 26.73
CA LYS A 57 -0.79 10.52 25.92
C LYS A 57 -0.97 10.91 24.43
N PRO A 58 0.08 11.43 23.78
CA PRO A 58 1.31 11.98 24.36
C PRO A 58 1.04 13.36 25.01
N CYS A 59 1.68 13.65 26.13
CA CYS A 59 1.52 14.95 26.80
C CYS A 59 2.28 16.10 26.13
N LEU A 60 3.23 15.81 25.26
CA LEU A 60 4.10 16.72 24.49
C LEU A 60 4.99 17.65 25.35
N LYS A 61 4.94 17.55 26.68
CA LYS A 61 5.62 18.43 27.62
C LYS A 61 6.67 17.73 28.48
N CYS A 62 6.54 16.42 28.73
CA CYS A 62 7.51 15.66 29.53
C CYS A 62 8.84 15.50 28.79
N GLU A 63 9.86 15.09 29.52
CA GLU A 63 11.23 14.97 29.03
C GLU A 63 11.30 13.97 27.86
N GLN A 64 10.65 12.80 27.96
CA GLN A 64 10.58 11.81 26.90
C GLN A 64 9.99 12.40 25.62
N CYS A 65 8.83 13.08 25.73
CA CYS A 65 8.20 13.70 24.57
C CYS A 65 9.09 14.77 23.90
N LYS A 66 9.81 15.57 24.71
CA LYS A 66 10.72 16.60 24.19
C LYS A 66 11.92 15.98 23.50
N LYS A 67 12.59 14.99 24.12
CA LYS A 67 13.74 14.28 23.53
C LYS A 67 13.37 13.62 22.18
N ILE A 68 12.22 12.96 22.10
CA ILE A 68 11.74 12.34 20.85
C ILE A 68 11.51 13.40 19.78
N LYS A 69 10.82 14.50 20.12
CA LYS A 69 10.58 15.60 19.19
C LYS A 69 11.86 16.20 18.64
N SER A 70 12.91 16.31 19.47
CA SER A 70 14.22 16.83 19.09
C SER A 70 15.12 15.79 18.41
N GLY A 71 14.68 14.53 18.29
CA GLY A 71 15.46 13.45 17.66
C GLY A 71 16.67 12.97 18.47
N ILE A 72 16.72 13.24 19.77
CA ILE A 72 17.88 12.93 20.65
C ILE A 72 17.56 11.85 21.71
N HIS A 73 16.41 11.18 21.60
CA HIS A 73 16.04 10.15 22.57
C HIS A 73 16.85 8.87 22.33
N PRO A 74 17.61 8.37 23.35
CA PRO A 74 18.51 7.23 23.15
C PRO A 74 17.81 5.92 22.80
N ASP A 75 16.55 5.75 23.27
CA ASP A 75 15.75 4.55 23.06
C ASP A 75 14.77 4.67 21.87
N VAL A 76 14.88 5.71 21.05
CA VAL A 76 14.10 5.86 19.82
C VAL A 76 15.06 5.98 18.65
N ILE A 77 15.15 4.90 17.89
CA ILE A 77 16.04 4.77 16.76
C ILE A 77 15.21 4.97 15.48
N VAL A 78 15.46 6.07 14.78
CA VAL A 78 14.82 6.37 13.50
C VAL A 78 15.78 6.01 12.38
N THR A 79 15.34 5.12 11.52
CA THR A 79 16.08 4.67 10.34
C THR A 79 15.35 5.12 9.10
N GLU A 80 16.07 5.82 8.23
CA GLU A 80 15.61 6.22 6.89
C GLU A 80 16.52 5.55 5.87
N GLY A 81 15.98 5.12 4.73
CA GLY A 81 16.78 4.58 3.64
C GLY A 81 17.77 5.60 3.08
N GLU A 82 18.89 5.12 2.53
CA GLU A 82 19.89 5.97 1.89
C GLU A 82 19.27 6.79 0.74
N SER A 83 19.60 8.08 0.69
CA SER A 83 19.10 9.00 -0.32
C SER A 83 19.66 8.63 -1.71
N GLY A 84 18.76 8.30 -2.64
CA GLY A 84 19.06 8.00 -4.06
C GLY A 84 17.78 8.15 -4.89
N LYS A 85 17.83 7.73 -6.18
CA LYS A 85 16.62 7.69 -7.04
C LYS A 85 15.50 6.81 -6.44
N GLN A 86 15.86 5.79 -5.68
CA GLN A 86 14.99 5.03 -4.78
C GLN A 86 15.70 4.88 -3.44
N ARG A 87 15.02 5.24 -2.34
CA ARG A 87 15.55 5.00 -0.99
C ARG A 87 15.64 3.50 -0.77
N SER A 88 16.84 3.02 -0.43
CA SER A 88 17.09 1.62 -0.18
C SER A 88 17.49 1.39 1.27
N ILE A 89 16.87 0.41 1.91
CA ILE A 89 17.22 -0.03 3.26
C ILE A 89 17.97 -1.37 3.10
N LYS A 90 19.26 -1.32 3.40
CA LYS A 90 20.14 -2.49 3.26
C LYS A 90 19.85 -3.54 4.32
N ILE A 91 20.13 -4.80 4.01
CA ILE A 91 20.00 -5.91 4.95
C ILE A 91 20.84 -5.70 6.22
N ASP A 92 22.03 -5.09 6.10
CA ASP A 92 22.90 -4.85 7.24
C ASP A 92 22.31 -3.86 8.24
N THR A 93 21.57 -2.84 7.75
CA THR A 93 20.79 -1.93 8.60
C THR A 93 19.75 -2.69 9.42
N ILE A 94 19.04 -3.62 8.80
CA ILE A 94 18.04 -4.45 9.51
C ILE A 94 18.70 -5.41 10.49
N ARG A 95 19.87 -5.95 10.16
CA ARG A 95 20.67 -6.78 11.09
C ARG A 95 21.13 -5.97 12.30
N GLU A 96 21.54 -4.72 12.10
CA GLU A 96 21.91 -3.82 13.20
C GLU A 96 20.70 -3.54 14.10
N ILE A 97 19.54 -3.18 13.53
CA ILE A 97 18.30 -3.01 14.26
C ILE A 97 17.98 -4.24 15.10
N ARG A 98 18.10 -5.44 14.50
CA ARG A 98 17.87 -6.70 15.20
C ARG A 98 18.84 -6.88 16.38
N SER A 99 20.12 -6.63 16.19
CA SER A 99 21.12 -6.75 17.26
C SER A 99 20.84 -5.78 18.40
N ARG A 100 20.49 -4.52 18.07
CA ARG A 100 20.15 -3.48 19.06
C ARG A 100 18.88 -3.79 19.84
N ALA A 101 17.90 -4.41 19.21
CA ALA A 101 16.63 -4.71 19.86
C ALA A 101 16.73 -5.67 21.05
N TYR A 102 17.81 -6.48 21.11
CA TYR A 102 18.10 -7.34 22.26
C TYR A 102 18.88 -6.65 23.38
N VAL A 103 19.28 -5.39 23.19
CA VAL A 103 19.88 -4.56 24.22
C VAL A 103 18.78 -3.94 25.06
N LEU A 104 18.99 -3.84 26.37
CA LEU A 104 18.01 -3.18 27.25
C LEU A 104 17.95 -1.68 26.95
N PRO A 105 16.74 -1.06 27.08
CA PRO A 105 16.58 0.39 26.96
C PRO A 105 17.45 1.12 27.98
N ASN A 106 17.85 2.35 27.64
CA ASN A 106 18.68 3.18 28.52
C ASN A 106 17.87 3.88 29.61
N GLU A 107 16.78 4.56 29.24
CA GLU A 107 16.01 5.40 30.17
C GLU A 107 14.50 5.17 30.07
N ALA A 108 14.02 4.51 29.03
CA ALA A 108 12.60 4.27 28.79
C ALA A 108 12.23 2.80 29.04
N PRO A 109 10.93 2.47 29.22
CA PRO A 109 10.49 1.06 29.36
C PRO A 109 10.61 0.26 28.07
N PHE A 110 10.69 0.92 26.92
CA PHE A 110 10.79 0.28 25.61
C PHE A 110 11.81 0.98 24.72
N GLN A 111 12.50 0.20 23.88
CA GLN A 111 13.18 0.70 22.70
C GLN A 111 12.21 0.72 21.52
N ILE A 112 12.20 1.83 20.77
CA ILE A 112 11.35 1.99 19.59
C ILE A 112 12.21 2.13 18.36
N PHE A 113 11.98 1.23 17.40
CA PHE A 113 12.63 1.22 16.10
C PHE A 113 11.63 1.74 15.06
N VAL A 114 11.87 2.94 14.56
CA VAL A 114 11.09 3.57 13.51
C VAL A 114 11.80 3.37 12.19
N ILE A 115 11.20 2.64 11.27
CA ILE A 115 11.73 2.39 9.93
C ILE A 115 10.87 3.16 8.94
N LEU A 116 11.38 4.30 8.47
CA LEU A 116 10.70 5.17 7.52
C LEU A 116 10.98 4.71 6.09
N GLU A 117 9.98 4.89 5.22
CA GLU A 117 10.02 4.46 3.81
C GLU A 117 10.45 3.00 3.66
N ALA A 118 9.82 2.15 4.46
CA ALA A 118 10.14 0.72 4.56
C ALA A 118 9.89 -0.06 3.26
N SER A 119 9.20 0.53 2.26
CA SER A 119 9.15 0.04 0.87
C SER A 119 10.54 -0.11 0.22
N GLY A 120 11.53 0.63 0.71
CA GLY A 120 12.92 0.50 0.25
C GLY A 120 13.63 -0.79 0.68
N MET A 121 12.98 -1.67 1.47
CA MET A 121 13.53 -2.96 1.85
C MET A 121 13.39 -3.98 0.72
N GLY A 122 14.51 -4.47 0.20
CA GLY A 122 14.51 -5.64 -0.68
C GLY A 122 14.12 -6.92 0.06
N GLU A 123 13.93 -8.02 -0.66
CA GLU A 123 13.48 -9.30 -0.10
C GLU A 123 14.37 -9.80 1.06
N GLU A 124 15.69 -9.68 0.93
CA GLU A 124 16.64 -10.11 1.96
C GLU A 124 16.48 -9.30 3.26
N ALA A 125 16.28 -7.98 3.14
CA ALA A 125 16.05 -7.11 4.29
C ALA A 125 14.70 -7.41 4.96
N GLN A 126 13.63 -7.66 4.16
CA GLN A 126 12.34 -8.10 4.70
C GLN A 126 12.45 -9.46 5.42
N ASN A 127 13.18 -10.43 4.85
CA ASN A 127 13.42 -11.72 5.50
C ASN A 127 14.22 -11.58 6.80
N ALA A 128 15.20 -10.67 6.85
CA ALA A 128 15.93 -10.38 8.08
C ALA A 128 15.03 -9.75 9.17
N LEU A 129 14.09 -8.89 8.78
CA LEU A 129 13.12 -8.27 9.67
C LEU A 129 12.12 -9.29 10.23
N LEU A 130 11.67 -10.27 9.43
CA LEU A 130 10.74 -11.31 9.87
C LEU A 130 11.23 -12.02 11.14
N LYS A 131 12.52 -12.33 11.23
CA LYS A 131 13.08 -13.06 12.37
C LYS A 131 12.88 -12.37 13.71
N ILE A 132 12.86 -11.02 13.72
CA ILE A 132 12.63 -10.27 14.96
C ILE A 132 11.15 -9.97 15.20
N LEU A 133 10.35 -9.92 14.13
CA LEU A 133 8.91 -9.76 14.27
C LEU A 133 8.21 -11.04 14.75
N GLU A 134 8.81 -12.21 14.54
CA GLU A 134 8.31 -13.50 15.02
C GLU A 134 8.51 -13.65 16.54
N GLU A 135 9.72 -13.32 17.02
CA GLU A 135 10.08 -13.44 18.43
C GLU A 135 10.67 -12.10 18.93
N PRO A 136 9.84 -11.05 19.05
CA PRO A 136 10.33 -9.75 19.47
C PRO A 136 10.70 -9.75 20.95
N PRO A 137 11.82 -9.10 21.33
CA PRO A 137 12.11 -8.83 22.73
C PRO A 137 10.97 -8.05 23.37
N ALA A 138 10.65 -8.36 24.64
CA ALA A 138 9.54 -7.72 25.35
C ALA A 138 9.66 -6.19 25.42
N THR A 139 10.89 -5.69 25.43
CA THR A 139 11.24 -4.26 25.48
C THR A 139 11.33 -3.60 24.11
N ALA A 140 11.21 -4.31 22.99
CA ALA A 140 11.31 -3.74 21.67
C ALA A 140 9.92 -3.43 21.07
N ARG A 141 9.81 -2.31 20.36
CA ARG A 141 8.63 -1.90 19.58
C ARG A 141 9.09 -1.46 18.20
N PHE A 142 8.34 -1.83 17.17
CA PHE A 142 8.65 -1.54 15.78
C PHE A 142 7.53 -0.71 15.16
N ILE A 143 7.91 0.38 14.50
CA ILE A 143 6.99 1.22 13.71
C ILE A 143 7.56 1.25 12.30
N LEU A 144 6.88 0.57 11.38
CA LEU A 144 7.19 0.59 9.97
C LEU A 144 6.32 1.64 9.30
N ALA A 145 6.90 2.45 8.44
CA ALA A 145 6.17 3.44 7.66
C ALA A 145 6.46 3.23 6.18
N SER A 146 5.40 3.08 5.38
CA SER A 146 5.51 2.86 3.94
C SER A 146 4.38 3.55 3.20
N ARG A 147 4.55 3.73 1.89
CA ARG A 147 3.52 4.31 1.04
C ARG A 147 2.34 3.36 0.87
N SER A 148 2.61 2.08 0.62
CA SER A 148 1.59 1.05 0.42
C SER A 148 1.82 -0.16 1.33
N ARG A 149 0.74 -0.87 1.59
CA ARG A 149 0.76 -2.18 2.24
C ARG A 149 1.35 -3.25 1.31
N ASP A 150 1.18 -3.09 0.01
CA ASP A 150 1.60 -4.05 -1.01
C ASP A 150 3.12 -4.13 -1.18
N ASP A 151 3.85 -3.16 -0.60
CA ASP A 151 5.31 -3.17 -0.53
C ASP A 151 5.87 -4.33 0.31
N PHE A 152 5.01 -5.00 1.09
CA PHE A 152 5.42 -6.02 2.04
C PHE A 152 4.89 -7.40 1.70
N ARG A 153 5.71 -8.41 1.98
CA ARG A 153 5.32 -9.81 1.89
C ARG A 153 4.22 -10.13 2.91
N GLN A 154 3.33 -11.04 2.56
CA GLN A 154 2.22 -11.48 3.41
C GLN A 154 2.71 -11.99 4.79
N THR A 155 3.92 -12.54 4.85
CA THR A 155 4.56 -12.99 6.09
C THR A 155 4.84 -11.85 7.07
N ILE A 156 5.20 -10.64 6.59
CA ILE A 156 5.33 -9.45 7.43
C ILE A 156 3.93 -8.94 7.83
N LEU A 157 3.01 -8.87 6.85
CA LEU A 157 1.67 -8.35 7.08
C LEU A 157 0.88 -9.13 8.12
N SER A 158 1.16 -10.43 8.29
CA SER A 158 0.53 -11.26 9.33
C SER A 158 1.05 -10.99 10.74
N ARG A 159 2.18 -10.28 10.89
CA ARG A 159 2.87 -10.01 12.17
C ARG A 159 2.83 -8.55 12.61
N VAL A 160 2.29 -7.68 11.76
CA VAL A 160 2.15 -6.25 12.03
C VAL A 160 0.68 -5.84 12.12
N THR A 161 0.39 -4.85 12.95
CA THR A 161 -0.93 -4.21 12.95
C THR A 161 -0.88 -2.98 12.04
N ALA A 162 -1.61 -3.04 10.93
CA ALA A 162 -1.60 -1.97 9.94
C ALA A 162 -2.65 -0.89 10.24
N PHE A 163 -2.25 0.37 10.04
CA PHE A 163 -3.09 1.56 10.11
C PHE A 163 -2.86 2.43 8.87
N ALA A 164 -3.92 2.72 8.13
CA ALA A 164 -3.87 3.64 7.01
C ALA A 164 -4.05 5.09 7.50
N ILE A 165 -3.08 5.97 7.23
CA ILE A 165 -3.05 7.37 7.70
C ILE A 165 -4.19 8.18 7.08
N SER A 166 -4.37 8.05 5.79
CA SER A 166 -5.53 8.52 5.04
C SER A 166 -6.05 7.36 4.22
N GLU A 167 -7.28 7.43 3.77
CA GLU A 167 -7.73 6.56 2.70
C GLU A 167 -6.73 6.75 1.56
N ASP A 168 -5.87 5.77 1.45
CA ASP A 168 -4.73 5.71 0.54
C ASP A 168 -4.48 6.92 -0.37
N SER A 169 -3.60 7.81 0.07
CA SER A 169 -2.89 8.66 -0.90
C SER A 169 -1.80 7.85 -1.67
N GLY A 170 -1.52 6.60 -1.28
CA GLY A 170 -1.00 5.56 -2.17
C GLY A 170 -2.01 5.24 -3.28
N GLN A 171 -3.32 5.28 -2.98
CA GLN A 171 -4.38 5.38 -3.96
C GLN A 171 -4.37 6.73 -4.70
N ALA A 172 -3.98 7.87 -4.16
CA ALA A 172 -4.03 9.13 -4.93
C ALA A 172 -2.91 9.26 -5.99
N ALA A 173 -1.76 8.61 -5.88
CA ALA A 173 -0.86 8.38 -7.02
C ALA A 173 -1.26 7.12 -7.79
N GLY A 174 -1.66 6.04 -7.14
CA GLY A 174 -2.30 4.87 -7.72
C GLY A 174 -3.77 5.11 -8.10
N GLU A 175 -4.54 6.05 -7.47
CA GLU A 175 -5.86 6.47 -7.94
C GLU A 175 -5.79 7.43 -9.10
N LYS A 176 -4.77 8.26 -9.23
CA LYS A 176 -4.52 9.00 -10.48
C LYS A 176 -4.01 8.07 -11.58
N GLU A 177 -3.18 7.09 -11.29
CA GLU A 177 -2.82 6.02 -12.24
C GLU A 177 -3.95 4.99 -12.39
N ASN A 178 -4.61 4.57 -11.32
CA ASN A 178 -5.77 3.68 -11.37
C ASN A 178 -7.02 4.39 -11.92
N SER A 179 -7.24 5.69 -11.68
CA SER A 179 -8.31 6.44 -12.34
C SER A 179 -7.98 6.74 -13.80
N LYS A 180 -6.71 6.98 -14.13
CA LYS A 180 -6.25 7.04 -15.55
C LYS A 180 -6.34 5.67 -16.21
N ALA A 181 -5.92 4.60 -15.53
CA ALA A 181 -6.02 3.23 -16.02
C ALA A 181 -7.47 2.76 -16.10
N SER A 182 -8.32 3.11 -15.13
CA SER A 182 -9.77 2.83 -15.17
C SER A 182 -10.46 3.59 -16.29
N LYS A 183 -10.16 4.88 -16.45
CA LYS A 183 -10.69 5.70 -17.52
C LYS A 183 -10.20 5.23 -18.89
N ALA A 184 -8.92 4.89 -19.02
CA ALA A 184 -8.39 4.28 -20.24
C ALA A 184 -9.04 2.93 -20.56
N ALA A 185 -9.28 2.09 -19.56
CA ALA A 185 -10.00 0.83 -19.72
C ALA A 185 -11.46 1.04 -20.15
N GLU A 186 -12.16 2.01 -19.54
CA GLU A 186 -13.52 2.41 -19.93
C GLU A 186 -13.58 2.98 -21.34
N ASP A 187 -12.61 3.83 -21.71
CA ASP A 187 -12.52 4.42 -23.05
C ASP A 187 -12.29 3.34 -24.10
N ILE A 188 -11.43 2.33 -23.81
CA ILE A 188 -11.19 1.19 -24.70
C ILE A 188 -12.44 0.32 -24.83
N LEU A 189 -13.11 -0.02 -23.74
CA LEU A 189 -14.35 -0.80 -23.78
C LEU A 189 -15.47 -0.05 -24.50
N THR A 190 -15.54 1.27 -24.33
CA THR A 190 -16.50 2.12 -25.05
C THR A 190 -16.18 2.21 -26.54
N ALA A 191 -14.90 2.26 -26.90
CA ALA A 191 -14.44 2.22 -28.30
C ALA A 191 -14.80 0.88 -28.96
N LEU A 192 -14.64 -0.24 -28.24
CA LEU A 192 -15.07 -1.57 -28.72
C LEU A 192 -16.58 -1.63 -28.94
N MET A 193 -17.40 -1.06 -28.02
CA MET A 193 -18.86 -1.00 -28.18
C MET A 193 -19.30 -0.14 -29.37
N THR A 194 -18.57 0.94 -29.66
CA THR A 194 -18.92 1.89 -30.74
C THR A 194 -18.24 1.58 -32.07
N LYS A 195 -17.40 0.54 -32.15
CA LYS A 195 -16.57 0.18 -33.32
C LYS A 195 -15.72 1.37 -33.82
N ASN A 196 -15.28 2.23 -32.92
CA ASN A 196 -14.53 3.44 -33.27
C ASN A 196 -13.04 3.22 -32.90
N GLU A 197 -12.13 3.45 -33.86
CA GLU A 197 -10.69 3.38 -33.64
C GLU A 197 -10.24 4.56 -32.79
N ALA A 198 -10.47 4.51 -31.48
CA ALA A 198 -9.97 5.50 -30.56
C ALA A 198 -8.47 5.33 -30.34
N LYS A 199 -7.79 6.45 -30.10
CA LYS A 199 -6.37 6.53 -29.77
C LYS A 199 -6.11 5.79 -28.46
N LEU A 200 -5.76 4.51 -28.54
CA LEU A 200 -5.57 3.62 -27.41
C LEU A 200 -4.24 3.93 -26.72
N MET A 201 -4.29 4.48 -25.51
CA MET A 201 -3.14 4.53 -24.62
C MET A 201 -3.18 3.34 -23.67
N LEU A 202 -2.29 2.39 -23.87
CA LEU A 202 -2.16 1.19 -23.04
C LEU A 202 -1.10 1.37 -21.99
N SER A 203 -1.44 0.96 -20.77
CA SER A 203 -0.50 0.67 -19.70
C SER A 203 -0.83 -0.71 -19.13
N THR A 204 0.14 -1.37 -18.49
CA THR A 204 -0.07 -2.67 -17.83
C THR A 204 -1.26 -2.60 -16.87
N GLY A 205 -1.37 -1.51 -16.09
CA GLY A 205 -2.51 -1.29 -15.19
C GLY A 205 -3.87 -1.15 -15.88
N SER A 206 -3.93 -0.65 -17.13
CA SER A 206 -5.19 -0.59 -17.89
C SER A 206 -5.64 -1.97 -18.38
N LEU A 207 -4.72 -2.85 -18.75
CA LEU A 207 -5.01 -4.23 -19.14
C LEU A 207 -5.57 -5.05 -17.95
N GLU A 208 -4.94 -4.97 -16.80
CA GLU A 208 -5.43 -5.62 -15.57
C GLU A 208 -6.84 -5.14 -15.19
N LYS A 209 -7.07 -3.84 -15.30
CA LYS A 209 -8.38 -3.26 -15.01
C LYS A 209 -9.45 -3.70 -16.00
N MET A 210 -9.13 -3.82 -17.31
CA MET A 210 -10.03 -4.36 -18.31
C MET A 210 -10.39 -5.82 -18.02
N ILE A 211 -9.43 -6.64 -17.63
CA ILE A 211 -9.68 -8.04 -17.24
C ILE A 211 -10.67 -8.10 -16.07
N LEU A 212 -10.50 -7.23 -15.08
CA LEU A 212 -11.40 -7.14 -13.91
C LEU A 212 -12.80 -6.72 -14.32
N MET A 213 -12.94 -5.68 -15.15
CA MET A 213 -14.23 -5.18 -15.63
C MET A 213 -14.97 -6.24 -16.46
N LEU A 214 -14.27 -6.97 -17.34
CA LEU A 214 -14.86 -8.07 -18.11
C LEU A 214 -15.31 -9.22 -17.20
N ARG A 215 -14.54 -9.52 -16.13
CA ARG A 215 -14.95 -10.51 -15.13
C ARG A 215 -16.22 -10.10 -14.41
N ASN A 216 -16.30 -8.84 -13.99
CA ASN A 216 -17.48 -8.30 -13.32
C ASN A 216 -18.71 -8.33 -14.24
N SER A 217 -18.53 -8.03 -15.55
CA SER A 217 -19.59 -8.12 -16.54
C SER A 217 -20.16 -9.55 -16.71
N ILE A 218 -19.33 -10.59 -16.54
CA ILE A 218 -19.82 -11.98 -16.53
C ILE A 218 -20.60 -12.27 -15.24
N VAL A 219 -20.03 -11.88 -14.07
CA VAL A 219 -20.65 -12.14 -12.77
C VAL A 219 -22.03 -11.50 -12.67
N SER A 220 -22.23 -10.33 -13.30
CA SER A 220 -23.52 -9.63 -13.30
C SER A 220 -24.64 -10.40 -13.99
N LYS A 221 -24.31 -11.25 -14.97
CA LYS A 221 -25.31 -12.09 -15.64
C LYS A 221 -25.92 -13.14 -14.69
N TYR A 222 -25.24 -13.44 -13.58
CA TYR A 222 -25.63 -14.48 -12.64
C TYR A 222 -26.03 -13.94 -11.26
N ARG A 223 -25.74 -12.66 -10.93
CA ARG A 223 -26.07 -12.04 -9.64
C ARG A 223 -26.65 -10.64 -9.84
N ALA A 224 -27.90 -10.44 -9.44
CA ALA A 224 -28.62 -9.18 -9.58
C ALA A 224 -28.19 -8.08 -8.57
N ASP A 225 -27.47 -8.42 -7.49
CA ASP A 225 -27.14 -7.53 -6.35
C ASP A 225 -25.66 -7.14 -6.28
N CYS A 226 -25.02 -6.80 -7.38
CA CYS A 226 -23.66 -6.29 -7.35
C CYS A 226 -23.63 -4.80 -7.67
N ASP A 227 -22.92 -4.01 -6.83
CA ASP A 227 -22.55 -2.61 -7.14
C ASP A 227 -21.64 -2.60 -8.37
N MET A 228 -22.20 -2.21 -9.51
CA MET A 228 -21.52 -2.25 -10.81
C MET A 228 -21.43 -0.88 -11.44
N ASN A 229 -20.32 -0.68 -12.16
CA ASN A 229 -20.16 0.49 -13.02
C ASN A 229 -21.12 0.42 -14.22
N ILE A 230 -21.60 1.58 -14.66
CA ILE A 230 -22.52 1.72 -15.81
C ILE A 230 -21.94 1.07 -17.08
N THR A 231 -20.62 1.15 -17.27
CA THR A 231 -19.89 0.56 -18.41
C THR A 231 -19.91 -0.97 -18.38
N GLU A 232 -19.70 -1.58 -17.20
CA GLU A 232 -19.74 -3.03 -17.01
C GLU A 232 -21.11 -3.62 -17.34
N LYS A 233 -22.19 -2.93 -16.93
CA LYS A 233 -23.56 -3.33 -17.20
C LYS A 233 -23.88 -3.25 -18.68
N LYS A 234 -23.55 -2.14 -19.35
CA LYS A 234 -23.73 -1.99 -20.79
C LYS A 234 -22.95 -3.05 -21.57
N PHE A 235 -21.74 -3.38 -21.15
CA PHE A 235 -20.91 -4.40 -21.79
C PHE A 235 -21.53 -5.79 -21.65
N SER A 236 -22.06 -6.10 -20.48
CA SER A 236 -22.82 -7.34 -20.22
C SER A 236 -24.07 -7.50 -21.09
N ASP A 237 -24.72 -6.39 -21.43
CA ASP A 237 -25.94 -6.40 -22.26
C ASP A 237 -25.63 -6.54 -23.75
N ILE A 238 -24.47 -6.06 -24.21
CA ILE A 238 -24.09 -6.04 -25.63
C ILE A 238 -23.41 -7.35 -26.05
N PHE A 239 -22.54 -7.91 -25.19
CA PHE A 239 -21.69 -9.05 -25.55
C PHE A 239 -22.16 -10.35 -24.90
N SER A 240 -22.05 -11.45 -25.64
CA SER A 240 -22.31 -12.78 -25.13
C SER A 240 -21.21 -13.22 -24.13
N GLU A 241 -21.53 -14.19 -23.27
CA GLU A 241 -20.56 -14.73 -22.31
C GLU A 241 -19.31 -15.29 -23.00
N LYS A 242 -19.49 -15.97 -24.12
CA LYS A 242 -18.38 -16.54 -24.92
C LYS A 242 -17.44 -15.46 -25.45
N GLU A 243 -18.00 -14.36 -25.96
CA GLU A 243 -17.20 -13.23 -26.45
C GLU A 243 -16.41 -12.58 -25.33
N ILE A 244 -17.02 -12.36 -24.15
CA ILE A 244 -16.35 -11.78 -22.98
C ILE A 244 -15.20 -12.70 -22.48
N ILE A 245 -15.42 -14.01 -22.46
CA ILE A 245 -14.38 -14.99 -22.09
C ILE A 245 -13.22 -14.98 -23.08
N ASN A 246 -13.52 -14.91 -24.39
CA ASN A 246 -12.49 -14.82 -25.42
C ASN A 246 -11.66 -13.54 -25.28
N MET A 247 -12.31 -12.38 -25.06
CA MET A 247 -11.63 -11.12 -24.80
C MET A 247 -10.73 -11.19 -23.56
N GLN A 248 -11.19 -11.82 -22.47
CA GLN A 248 -10.35 -12.03 -21.29
C GLN A 248 -9.12 -12.89 -21.58
N SER A 249 -9.27 -13.91 -22.39
CA SER A 249 -8.15 -14.78 -22.78
C SER A 249 -7.09 -14.00 -23.58
N VAL A 250 -7.53 -13.18 -24.54
CA VAL A 250 -6.66 -12.29 -25.32
C VAL A 250 -5.91 -11.33 -24.41
N LEU A 251 -6.60 -10.67 -23.47
CA LEU A 251 -5.99 -9.71 -22.54
C LEU A 251 -4.96 -10.36 -21.62
N LYS A 252 -5.22 -11.57 -21.13
CA LYS A 252 -4.27 -12.33 -20.31
C LYS A 252 -3.01 -12.72 -21.07
N ASN A 253 -3.15 -13.12 -22.34
CA ASN A 253 -2.00 -13.43 -23.17
C ASN A 253 -1.14 -12.17 -23.44
N LEU A 254 -1.79 -11.04 -23.73
CA LEU A 254 -1.09 -9.76 -23.91
C LEU A 254 -0.38 -9.29 -22.62
N LEU A 255 -1.00 -9.47 -21.46
CA LEU A 255 -0.38 -9.14 -20.19
C LEU A 255 0.90 -9.98 -19.95
N SER A 256 0.88 -11.27 -20.29
CA SER A 256 2.07 -12.12 -20.19
C SER A 256 3.19 -11.75 -21.19
N ASP A 257 2.85 -11.10 -22.29
CA ASP A 257 3.80 -10.63 -23.29
C ASP A 257 4.42 -9.28 -22.92
N THR A 258 3.72 -8.43 -22.13
CA THR A 258 4.28 -7.17 -21.58
C THR A 258 5.45 -7.45 -20.63
N ASP A 259 5.40 -8.54 -19.85
CA ASP A 259 6.49 -8.95 -18.96
C ASP A 259 7.78 -9.33 -19.70
N LYS A 260 7.71 -9.53 -21.02
CA LYS A 260 8.84 -9.93 -21.87
C LYS A 260 9.49 -8.78 -22.66
N ASN A 261 9.30 -7.52 -22.25
CA ASN A 261 9.85 -6.32 -22.91
C ASN A 261 9.37 -6.10 -24.36
N ALA A 262 8.11 -6.38 -24.66
CA ALA A 262 7.52 -6.08 -25.97
C ALA A 262 7.32 -4.56 -26.15
N ASN A 263 7.45 -4.07 -27.39
CA ASN A 263 7.27 -2.66 -27.75
C ASN A 263 5.80 -2.25 -27.59
N ASP A 264 5.52 -1.23 -26.77
CA ASP A 264 4.17 -0.76 -26.42
C ASP A 264 3.28 -0.46 -27.65
N ASN A 265 3.84 0.11 -28.71
CA ASN A 265 3.08 0.41 -29.93
C ASN A 265 2.61 -0.86 -30.67
N LEU A 266 3.41 -1.91 -30.62
CA LEU A 266 3.07 -3.20 -31.25
C LEU A 266 1.96 -3.92 -30.46
N LEU A 267 2.01 -3.81 -29.12
CA LEU A 267 0.99 -4.36 -28.22
C LEU A 267 -0.36 -3.68 -28.41
N VAL A 268 -0.39 -2.36 -28.60
CA VAL A 268 -1.62 -1.59 -28.87
C VAL A 268 -2.28 -2.05 -30.17
N THR A 269 -1.49 -2.18 -31.24
CA THR A 269 -2.00 -2.60 -32.55
C THR A 269 -2.54 -4.03 -32.48
N ARG A 270 -1.80 -4.93 -31.84
CA ARG A 270 -2.21 -6.32 -31.63
C ARG A 270 -3.48 -6.43 -30.79
N LEU A 271 -3.59 -5.65 -29.71
CA LEU A 271 -4.79 -5.59 -28.88
C LEU A 271 -6.03 -5.21 -29.68
N ALA A 272 -5.93 -4.15 -30.49
CA ALA A 272 -7.04 -3.69 -31.31
C ALA A 272 -7.51 -4.78 -32.28
N ILE A 273 -6.58 -5.41 -32.99
CA ILE A 273 -6.89 -6.47 -33.97
C ILE A 273 -7.49 -7.70 -33.28
N GLU A 274 -6.87 -8.20 -32.21
CA GLU A 274 -7.30 -9.42 -31.54
C GLU A 274 -8.64 -9.23 -30.80
N LEU A 275 -8.88 -8.06 -30.17
CA LEU A 275 -10.17 -7.77 -29.54
C LEU A 275 -11.29 -7.59 -30.57
N MET A 276 -11.01 -6.90 -31.68
CA MET A 276 -11.98 -6.78 -32.77
C MET A 276 -12.33 -8.15 -33.39
N SER A 277 -11.37 -9.03 -33.52
CA SER A 277 -11.63 -10.40 -34.05
C SER A 277 -12.53 -11.25 -33.12
N CYS A 278 -12.60 -10.89 -31.81
CA CYS A 278 -13.54 -11.54 -30.89
C CYS A 278 -15.00 -11.07 -31.06
N ILE A 279 -15.21 -9.92 -31.72
CA ILE A 279 -16.52 -9.27 -31.90
C ILE A 279 -17.10 -9.49 -33.30
N ASP A 280 -16.23 -9.71 -34.28
CA ASP A 280 -16.69 -9.92 -35.68
C ASP A 280 -17.27 -11.32 -35.85
N ARG A 281 -18.59 -11.34 -35.78
CA ARG A 281 -19.48 -12.28 -36.45
C ARG A 281 -20.53 -11.52 -37.25
#